data_4ea4c57386ed82e4cfe5660630dbb194
#
_entry.id   4ea4c57386ed82e4cfe5660630dbb194
#
_cell.length_a   1.000
_cell.length_b   1.000
_cell.length_c   1.000
_cell.angle_alpha   90.00
_cell.angle_beta   90.00
_cell.angle_gamma   90.00
#
_symmetry.space_group_name_H-M   'P 1'
#
loop_
_entity.id
_entity.type
_entity.pdbx_description
1 polymer ?
#
loop_
_entity_poly.entity_id
_entity_poly.type
_entity_poly.pdbx_seq_one_letter_code
_entity_poly.pdbx_strand_id
1 'polypeptide(L)'
;MNEKLRVSSEVHFAQAADRFERSSMSKQLALLPNELFPLLTLDKNQHWLDFGAGTGALSVPLADQVGQVTALDTSAAMLAKLADKKVPNISILKHDIFCGLKQSYSGVISSMALHHVADIPELLRCLHQCLKKGGQLALVDLYSEDGSFHGDNAGKGVEHLGFDPQQLLELAAQAGFKALSYREIFWLKHRNGRDYPLFLLQGHA
;
A
#
# COMPACT_ATOMS: atom_id res chain seq x y z
N MET A 1 13.06 17.21 4.48
CA MET A 1 13.05 15.83 3.98
C MET A 1 13.99 15.69 2.80
N ASN A 2 14.88 14.73 2.83
CA ASN A 2 16.05 14.73 1.93
C ASN A 2 15.65 14.27 0.52
N GLU A 3 15.65 15.15 -0.46
CA GLU A 3 15.32 14.92 -1.87
C GLU A 3 16.13 13.74 -2.50
N LYS A 4 17.36 13.52 -1.99
CA LYS A 4 18.21 12.38 -2.40
C LYS A 4 17.65 11.01 -2.03
N LEU A 5 16.92 10.87 -0.91
CA LEU A 5 16.34 9.58 -0.48
C LEU A 5 15.09 9.23 -1.30
N ARG A 6 14.26 10.22 -1.64
CA ARG A 6 13.11 10.03 -2.57
C ARG A 6 13.57 9.55 -3.96
N VAL A 7 14.65 10.13 -4.48
CA VAL A 7 15.21 9.76 -5.79
C VAL A 7 15.76 8.33 -5.77
N SER A 8 16.34 7.85 -4.66
CA SER A 8 16.92 6.51 -4.60
C SER A 8 15.86 5.39 -4.64
N SER A 9 14.73 5.56 -3.96
CA SER A 9 13.63 4.58 -4.01
C SER A 9 12.95 4.55 -5.38
N GLU A 10 12.71 5.72 -5.99
CA GLU A 10 12.09 5.80 -7.32
C GLU A 10 12.96 5.12 -8.39
N VAL A 11 14.28 5.35 -8.38
CA VAL A 11 15.23 4.69 -9.29
C VAL A 11 15.29 3.19 -9.05
N HIS A 12 15.27 2.74 -7.79
CA HIS A 12 15.26 1.31 -7.46
C HIS A 12 14.02 0.62 -8.04
N PHE A 13 12.83 1.18 -7.82
CA PHE A 13 11.58 0.62 -8.33
C PHE A 13 11.49 0.66 -9.85
N ALA A 14 12.05 1.69 -10.51
CA ALA A 14 12.11 1.76 -11.97
C ALA A 14 12.91 0.60 -12.58
N GLN A 15 14.05 0.24 -11.99
CA GLN A 15 14.89 -0.88 -12.45
C GLN A 15 14.35 -2.25 -12.06
N ALA A 16 13.53 -2.30 -11.00
CA ALA A 16 13.01 -3.54 -10.45
C ALA A 16 11.65 -3.97 -11.03
N ALA A 17 10.92 -3.08 -11.72
CA ALA A 17 9.53 -3.34 -12.15
C ALA A 17 9.36 -4.66 -12.91
N ASP A 18 10.27 -4.97 -13.85
CA ASP A 18 10.22 -6.24 -14.63
C ASP A 18 10.55 -7.47 -13.79
N ARG A 19 11.47 -7.31 -12.82
CA ARG A 19 11.88 -8.41 -11.94
C ARG A 19 10.84 -8.62 -10.84
N PHE A 20 10.19 -7.54 -10.39
CA PHE A 20 9.23 -7.57 -9.30
C PHE A 20 8.02 -8.44 -9.68
N GLU A 21 7.38 -8.24 -10.82
CA GLU A 21 6.23 -9.04 -11.25
C GLU A 21 6.53 -10.55 -11.35
N ARG A 22 7.76 -10.91 -11.73
CA ARG A 22 8.19 -12.31 -11.85
C ARG A 22 8.70 -12.90 -10.54
N SER A 23 8.83 -12.09 -9.50
CA SER A 23 9.38 -12.54 -8.23
C SER A 23 8.44 -13.50 -7.50
N SER A 24 9.01 -14.35 -6.66
CA SER A 24 8.24 -15.19 -5.73
C SER A 24 7.38 -14.34 -4.80
N MET A 25 7.88 -13.17 -4.38
CA MET A 25 7.18 -12.22 -3.53
C MET A 25 5.91 -11.69 -4.19
N SER A 26 6.01 -11.21 -5.43
CA SER A 26 4.85 -10.70 -6.19
C SER A 26 3.78 -11.78 -6.37
N LYS A 27 4.19 -13.02 -6.65
CA LYS A 27 3.25 -14.15 -6.78
C LYS A 27 2.52 -14.47 -5.48
N GLN A 28 3.19 -14.34 -4.34
CA GLN A 28 2.57 -14.53 -3.04
C GLN A 28 1.60 -13.38 -2.72
N LEU A 29 2.02 -12.13 -2.93
CA LEU A 29 1.17 -10.95 -2.72
C LEU A 29 -0.07 -10.93 -3.61
N ALA A 30 -0.04 -11.58 -4.77
CA ALA A 30 -1.21 -11.76 -5.62
C ALA A 30 -2.32 -12.62 -4.98
N LEU A 31 -2.01 -13.35 -3.90
CA LEU A 31 -2.99 -14.12 -3.11
C LEU A 31 -3.62 -13.29 -1.98
N LEU A 32 -2.98 -12.20 -1.57
CA LEU A 32 -3.45 -11.34 -0.48
C LEU A 32 -4.89 -10.84 -0.65
N PRO A 33 -5.39 -10.49 -1.86
CA PRO A 33 -6.78 -10.11 -2.05
C PRO A 33 -7.81 -11.13 -1.55
N ASN A 34 -7.50 -12.42 -1.62
CA ASN A 34 -8.41 -13.48 -1.16
C ASN A 34 -8.65 -13.43 0.35
N GLU A 35 -7.64 -13.00 1.12
CA GLU A 35 -7.73 -12.86 2.58
C GLU A 35 -8.26 -11.47 2.98
N LEU A 36 -7.92 -10.44 2.20
CA LEU A 36 -8.19 -9.05 2.52
C LEU A 36 -9.62 -8.64 2.17
N PHE A 37 -10.09 -8.93 0.95
CA PHE A 37 -11.36 -8.41 0.47
C PHE A 37 -12.59 -8.91 1.24
N PRO A 38 -12.66 -10.15 1.77
CA PRO A 38 -13.76 -10.58 2.63
C PRO A 38 -13.92 -9.76 3.93
N LEU A 39 -12.88 -9.00 4.30
CA LEU A 39 -12.87 -8.15 5.51
C LEU A 39 -13.29 -6.71 5.23
N LEU A 40 -13.55 -6.37 3.96
CA LEU A 40 -13.92 -5.03 3.50
C LEU A 40 -15.36 -5.01 3.00
N THR A 41 -16.00 -3.85 3.08
CA THR A 41 -17.30 -3.63 2.43
C THR A 41 -17.03 -3.03 1.06
N LEU A 42 -17.13 -3.85 0.02
CA LEU A 42 -16.86 -3.48 -1.37
C LEU A 42 -18.16 -3.42 -2.17
N ASP A 43 -18.36 -2.37 -2.96
CA ASP A 43 -19.56 -2.15 -3.76
C ASP A 43 -19.25 -1.43 -5.08
N LYS A 44 -20.02 -1.73 -6.12
CA LYS A 44 -19.85 -1.19 -7.47
C LYS A 44 -20.09 0.33 -7.60
N ASN A 45 -20.67 0.98 -6.59
CA ASN A 45 -20.81 2.43 -6.55
C ASN A 45 -19.63 3.14 -5.86
N GLN A 46 -18.65 2.38 -5.38
CA GLN A 46 -17.51 2.93 -4.65
C GLN A 46 -16.35 3.28 -5.58
N HIS A 47 -15.58 4.29 -5.16
CA HIS A 47 -14.30 4.67 -5.72
C HIS A 47 -13.23 4.51 -4.64
N TRP A 48 -12.23 3.68 -4.91
CA TRP A 48 -11.15 3.37 -3.98
C TRP A 48 -9.81 3.93 -4.45
N LEU A 49 -8.97 4.30 -3.49
CA LEU A 49 -7.56 4.64 -3.70
C LEU A 49 -6.70 3.43 -3.32
N ASP A 50 -5.84 2.97 -4.24
CA ASP A 50 -4.74 2.05 -3.94
C ASP A 50 -3.46 2.87 -3.80
N PHE A 51 -2.99 3.04 -2.56
CA PHE A 51 -1.80 3.81 -2.22
C PHE A 51 -0.55 2.92 -2.30
N GLY A 52 0.44 3.34 -3.08
CA GLY A 52 1.61 2.52 -3.40
C GLY A 52 1.23 1.33 -4.29
N ALA A 53 0.41 1.60 -5.30
CA ALA A 53 -0.21 0.57 -6.13
C ALA A 53 0.77 -0.34 -6.89
N GLY A 54 2.00 0.13 -7.12
CA GLY A 54 3.02 -0.61 -7.82
C GLY A 54 2.53 -1.10 -9.18
N THR A 55 2.68 -2.39 -9.45
CA THR A 55 2.20 -3.03 -10.68
C THR A 55 0.74 -3.47 -10.60
N GLY A 56 0.02 -3.12 -9.52
CA GLY A 56 -1.43 -3.33 -9.38
C GLY A 56 -1.83 -4.67 -8.78
N ALA A 57 -1.05 -5.21 -7.86
CA ALA A 57 -1.37 -6.47 -7.17
C ALA A 57 -2.70 -6.40 -6.42
N LEU A 58 -3.05 -5.24 -5.85
CA LEU A 58 -4.36 -4.98 -5.27
C LEU A 58 -5.31 -4.29 -6.25
N SER A 59 -4.84 -3.29 -7.04
CA SER A 59 -5.69 -2.51 -7.94
C SER A 59 -6.48 -3.37 -8.92
N VAL A 60 -5.85 -4.38 -9.54
CA VAL A 60 -6.50 -5.20 -10.57
C VAL A 60 -7.64 -6.03 -10.00
N PRO A 61 -7.46 -6.86 -8.97
CA PRO A 61 -8.56 -7.62 -8.39
C PRO A 61 -9.59 -6.72 -7.66
N LEU A 62 -9.19 -5.55 -7.13
CA LEU A 62 -10.11 -4.59 -6.52
C LEU A 62 -11.07 -3.99 -7.56
N ALA A 63 -10.61 -3.75 -8.79
CA ALA A 63 -11.44 -3.24 -9.87
C ALA A 63 -12.61 -4.17 -10.24
N ASP A 64 -12.47 -5.47 -9.97
CA ASP A 64 -13.56 -6.44 -10.10
C ASP A 64 -14.61 -6.36 -8.99
N GLN A 65 -14.32 -5.64 -7.89
CA GLN A 65 -15.20 -5.53 -6.72
C GLN A 65 -15.88 -4.16 -6.61
N VAL A 66 -15.23 -3.11 -7.12
CA VAL A 66 -15.69 -1.73 -6.97
C VAL A 66 -15.94 -1.06 -8.32
N GLY A 67 -16.56 0.13 -8.30
CA GLY A 67 -16.86 0.89 -9.53
C GLY A 67 -15.63 1.51 -10.16
N GLN A 68 -14.73 2.04 -9.35
CA GLN A 68 -13.49 2.69 -9.82
C GLN A 68 -12.35 2.51 -8.82
N VAL A 69 -11.14 2.38 -9.34
CA VAL A 69 -9.89 2.41 -8.58
C VAL A 69 -8.99 3.53 -9.09
N THR A 70 -8.47 4.35 -8.19
CA THR A 70 -7.31 5.20 -8.48
C THR A 70 -6.06 4.50 -7.96
N ALA A 71 -5.19 4.09 -8.86
CA ALA A 71 -3.90 3.50 -8.55
C ALA A 71 -2.85 4.61 -8.44
N LEU A 72 -2.43 4.93 -7.22
CA LEU A 72 -1.47 5.97 -6.92
C LEU A 72 -0.11 5.36 -6.59
N ASP A 73 0.92 5.83 -7.27
CA ASP A 73 2.31 5.50 -7.00
C ASP A 73 3.22 6.66 -7.42
N THR A 74 4.40 6.74 -6.86
CA THR A 74 5.45 7.70 -7.30
C THR A 74 6.27 7.14 -8.46
N SER A 75 6.35 5.82 -8.62
CA SER A 75 7.13 5.15 -9.66
C SER A 75 6.37 5.08 -10.99
N ALA A 76 6.79 5.88 -11.97
CA ALA A 76 6.26 5.82 -13.33
C ALA A 76 6.44 4.44 -13.99
N ALA A 77 7.53 3.73 -13.69
CA ALA A 77 7.81 2.42 -14.27
C ALA A 77 6.85 1.35 -13.74
N MET A 78 6.52 1.38 -12.44
CA MET A 78 5.51 0.49 -11.85
C MET A 78 4.13 0.74 -12.45
N LEU A 79 3.73 2.02 -12.50
CA LEU A 79 2.44 2.42 -13.07
C LEU A 79 2.31 2.09 -14.56
N ALA A 80 3.39 2.15 -15.34
CA ALA A 80 3.37 1.73 -16.73
C ALA A 80 3.02 0.23 -16.88
N LYS A 81 3.56 -0.64 -16.00
CA LYS A 81 3.20 -2.07 -15.98
C LYS A 81 1.73 -2.29 -15.63
N LEU A 82 1.20 -1.50 -14.71
CA LEU A 82 -0.23 -1.56 -14.41
C LEU A 82 -1.08 -1.09 -15.59
N ALA A 83 -0.68 0.01 -16.26
CA ALA A 83 -1.38 0.54 -17.44
C ALA A 83 -1.43 -0.47 -18.59
N ASP A 84 -0.37 -1.26 -18.79
CA ASP A 84 -0.31 -2.31 -19.81
C ASP A 84 -1.38 -3.41 -19.61
N LYS A 85 -1.91 -3.56 -18.41
CA LYS A 85 -3.00 -4.52 -18.09
C LYS A 85 -4.37 -4.07 -18.63
N LYS A 86 -4.51 -2.79 -19.01
CA LYS A 86 -5.69 -2.22 -19.68
C LYS A 86 -7.02 -2.48 -18.97
N VAL A 87 -7.02 -2.40 -17.63
CA VAL A 87 -8.25 -2.55 -16.83
C VAL A 87 -9.06 -1.25 -16.91
N PRO A 88 -10.29 -1.24 -17.44
CA PRO A 88 -10.98 -0.02 -17.87
C PRO A 88 -11.38 0.91 -16.72
N ASN A 89 -11.63 0.38 -15.53
CA ASN A 89 -12.01 1.14 -14.35
C ASN A 89 -10.87 1.41 -13.36
N ILE A 90 -9.61 1.30 -13.83
CA ILE A 90 -8.43 1.76 -13.08
C ILE A 90 -7.91 3.05 -13.69
N SER A 91 -7.85 4.10 -12.89
CA SER A 91 -7.20 5.36 -13.22
C SER A 91 -5.78 5.38 -12.65
N ILE A 92 -4.80 5.62 -13.50
CA ILE A 92 -3.39 5.69 -13.11
C ILE A 92 -3.06 7.12 -12.64
N LEU A 93 -2.47 7.23 -11.46
CA LEU A 93 -2.08 8.52 -10.88
C LEU A 93 -0.63 8.49 -10.39
N LYS A 94 0.30 9.04 -11.18
CA LYS A 94 1.65 9.33 -10.68
C LYS A 94 1.61 10.60 -9.83
N HIS A 95 1.65 10.45 -8.51
CA HIS A 95 1.54 11.60 -7.61
C HIS A 95 2.15 11.29 -6.23
N ASP A 96 2.65 12.33 -5.57
CA ASP A 96 3.06 12.27 -4.16
C ASP A 96 1.85 12.64 -3.30
N ILE A 97 1.41 11.72 -2.44
CA ILE A 97 0.24 11.92 -1.56
C ILE A 97 0.36 13.16 -0.68
N PHE A 98 1.59 13.55 -0.31
CA PHE A 98 1.86 14.75 0.51
C PHE A 98 1.56 16.08 -0.21
N CYS A 99 1.39 16.03 -1.53
CA CYS A 99 0.93 17.18 -2.32
C CYS A 99 -0.62 17.33 -2.30
N GLY A 100 -1.32 16.46 -1.56
CA GLY A 100 -2.77 16.45 -1.45
C GLY A 100 -3.48 15.86 -2.68
N LEU A 101 -4.67 15.34 -2.47
CA LEU A 101 -5.53 14.81 -3.52
C LEU A 101 -6.79 15.65 -3.66
N LYS A 102 -7.23 15.88 -4.91
CA LYS A 102 -8.45 16.68 -5.19
C LYS A 102 -9.74 15.88 -5.04
N GLN A 103 -9.63 14.56 -5.07
CA GLN A 103 -10.77 13.64 -5.01
C GLN A 103 -10.89 13.04 -3.61
N SER A 104 -12.12 12.63 -3.27
CA SER A 104 -12.40 11.86 -2.06
C SER A 104 -12.84 10.45 -2.41
N TYR A 105 -12.38 9.48 -1.64
CA TYR A 105 -12.54 8.06 -1.90
C TYR A 105 -13.47 7.40 -0.88
N SER A 106 -14.13 6.32 -1.28
CA SER A 106 -14.95 5.48 -0.40
C SER A 106 -14.09 4.55 0.48
N GLY A 107 -12.87 4.30 0.04
CA GLY A 107 -11.88 3.54 0.79
C GLY A 107 -10.46 3.79 0.27
N VAL A 108 -9.50 3.53 1.15
CA VAL A 108 -8.07 3.48 0.84
C VAL A 108 -7.57 2.09 1.19
N ILE A 109 -6.83 1.50 0.25
CA ILE A 109 -6.13 0.24 0.43
C ILE A 109 -4.64 0.45 0.15
N SER A 110 -3.78 -0.27 0.87
CA SER A 110 -2.34 -0.27 0.61
C SER A 110 -1.73 -1.59 1.02
N SER A 111 -0.72 -2.04 0.31
CA SER A 111 0.03 -3.24 0.65
C SER A 111 1.52 -3.05 0.39
N MET A 112 2.34 -3.29 1.40
CA MET A 112 3.80 -3.29 1.31
C MET A 112 4.38 -1.96 0.79
N ALA A 113 3.78 -0.84 1.18
CA ALA A 113 4.20 0.49 0.77
C ALA A 113 4.54 1.43 1.94
N LEU A 114 3.96 1.19 3.13
CA LEU A 114 4.14 2.07 4.27
C LEU A 114 5.60 2.12 4.73
N HIS A 115 6.29 0.98 4.73
CA HIS A 115 7.69 0.90 5.20
C HIS A 115 8.69 1.68 4.31
N HIS A 116 8.24 2.20 3.17
CA HIS A 116 9.00 3.13 2.33
C HIS A 116 8.69 4.61 2.59
N VAL A 117 7.76 4.92 3.49
CA VAL A 117 7.32 6.29 3.78
C VAL A 117 7.94 6.77 5.09
N ALA A 118 8.73 7.84 5.04
CA ALA A 118 9.45 8.33 6.22
C ALA A 118 8.52 8.92 7.30
N ASP A 119 7.48 9.66 6.90
CA ASP A 119 6.57 10.37 7.82
C ASP A 119 5.20 9.68 7.86
N ILE A 120 5.09 8.66 8.71
CA ILE A 120 3.85 7.89 8.89
C ILE A 120 2.71 8.73 9.49
N PRO A 121 2.92 9.58 10.51
CA PRO A 121 1.87 10.47 11.00
C PRO A 121 1.29 11.37 9.91
N GLU A 122 2.13 11.98 9.07
CA GLU A 122 1.68 12.81 7.96
C GLU A 122 0.95 11.99 6.90
N LEU A 123 1.47 10.80 6.54
CA LEU A 123 0.79 9.88 5.62
C LEU A 123 -0.63 9.57 6.09
N LEU A 124 -0.80 9.17 7.35
CA LEU A 124 -2.11 8.83 7.91
C LEU A 124 -3.08 10.01 7.87
N ARG A 125 -2.59 11.25 8.11
CA ARG A 125 -3.41 12.47 7.96
C ARG A 125 -3.84 12.69 6.50
N CYS A 126 -2.93 12.54 5.55
CA CYS A 126 -3.24 12.64 4.12
C CYS A 126 -4.26 11.59 3.68
N LEU A 127 -4.10 10.34 4.13
CA LEU A 127 -5.05 9.26 3.83
C LEU A 127 -6.44 9.53 4.44
N HIS A 128 -6.49 10.05 5.68
CA HIS A 128 -7.76 10.43 6.30
C HIS A 128 -8.46 11.57 5.53
N GLN A 129 -7.70 12.60 5.13
CA GLN A 129 -8.24 13.76 4.40
C GLN A 129 -8.79 13.41 3.01
N CYS A 130 -8.25 12.38 2.36
CA CYS A 130 -8.74 11.96 1.06
C CYS A 130 -9.94 10.98 1.14
N LEU A 131 -10.36 10.57 2.33
CA LEU A 131 -11.52 9.71 2.51
C LEU A 131 -12.82 10.51 2.65
N LYS A 132 -13.90 9.96 2.13
CA LYS A 132 -15.26 10.41 2.45
C LYS A 132 -15.56 10.06 3.91
N LYS A 133 -16.49 10.80 4.52
CA LYS A 133 -16.99 10.47 5.87
C LYS A 133 -17.45 9.02 5.92
N GLY A 134 -16.92 8.25 6.87
CA GLY A 134 -17.15 6.82 7.01
C GLY A 134 -16.42 5.96 5.98
N GLY A 135 -15.53 6.53 5.18
CA GLY A 135 -14.69 5.78 4.24
C GLY A 135 -13.75 4.81 4.95
N GLN A 136 -13.46 3.69 4.32
CA GLN A 136 -12.68 2.59 4.90
C GLN A 136 -11.18 2.78 4.70
N LEU A 137 -10.39 2.41 5.71
CA LEU A 137 -8.93 2.28 5.64
C LEU A 137 -8.55 0.81 5.75
N ALA A 138 -7.65 0.34 4.88
CA ALA A 138 -7.07 -1.01 4.92
C ALA A 138 -5.59 -0.96 4.54
N LEU A 139 -4.72 -1.03 5.55
CA LEU A 139 -3.26 -0.96 5.37
C LEU A 139 -2.64 -2.30 5.74
N VAL A 140 -1.94 -2.92 4.80
CA VAL A 140 -1.21 -4.18 5.00
C VAL A 140 0.28 -3.93 4.90
N ASP A 141 1.04 -4.31 5.94
CA ASP A 141 2.50 -4.21 5.92
C ASP A 141 3.14 -5.23 6.88
N LEU A 142 4.46 -5.22 6.95
CA LEU A 142 5.29 -6.09 7.78
C LEU A 142 5.14 -5.73 9.27
N TYR A 143 5.00 -6.75 10.12
CA TYR A 143 5.37 -6.60 11.52
C TYR A 143 6.85 -6.22 11.64
N SER A 144 7.21 -5.58 12.76
CA SER A 144 8.61 -5.22 13.02
C SER A 144 9.54 -6.41 12.85
N GLU A 145 10.62 -6.22 12.09
CA GLU A 145 11.60 -7.24 11.76
C GLU A 145 13.04 -6.70 11.93
N ASP A 146 14.05 -7.52 11.76
CA ASP A 146 15.45 -7.22 12.05
C ASP A 146 16.25 -6.62 10.86
N GLY A 147 15.58 -6.18 9.79
CA GLY A 147 16.19 -5.67 8.57
C GLY A 147 16.52 -6.77 7.54
N SER A 148 16.22 -8.02 7.83
CA SER A 148 16.55 -9.14 6.95
C SER A 148 15.58 -9.34 5.78
N PHE A 149 14.40 -8.72 5.82
CA PHE A 149 13.41 -8.82 4.75
C PHE A 149 13.93 -8.26 3.43
N HIS A 150 14.46 -7.05 3.44
CA HIS A 150 14.97 -6.42 2.22
C HIS A 150 16.43 -6.72 1.95
N GLY A 151 17.25 -6.99 2.98
CA GLY A 151 18.69 -7.22 2.92
C GLY A 151 19.48 -5.93 2.66
N ASP A 152 19.24 -5.26 1.54
CA ASP A 152 19.75 -3.91 1.26
C ASP A 152 18.66 -2.87 1.53
N ASN A 153 18.50 -2.48 2.80
CA ASN A 153 17.44 -1.57 3.21
C ASN A 153 17.65 -0.16 2.64
N ALA A 154 18.86 0.37 2.74
CA ALA A 154 19.16 1.72 2.26
C ALA A 154 19.03 1.84 0.73
N GLY A 155 19.57 0.89 -0.03
CA GLY A 155 19.47 0.89 -1.49
C GLY A 155 18.05 0.70 -2.01
N LYS A 156 17.16 0.13 -1.18
CA LYS A 156 15.75 -0.07 -1.51
C LYS A 156 14.83 1.03 -0.97
N GLY A 157 15.38 2.07 -0.32
CA GLY A 157 14.59 3.16 0.23
C GLY A 157 13.65 2.71 1.35
N VAL A 158 14.09 1.78 2.19
CA VAL A 158 13.36 1.32 3.37
C VAL A 158 13.58 2.31 4.49
N GLU A 159 12.52 2.92 4.97
CA GLU A 159 12.51 3.89 6.06
C GLU A 159 12.16 3.23 7.40
N HIS A 160 11.40 2.14 7.38
CA HIS A 160 10.98 1.38 8.55
C HIS A 160 11.20 -0.12 8.36
N LEU A 161 11.75 -0.78 9.36
CA LEU A 161 11.92 -2.24 9.40
C LEU A 161 10.62 -2.91 9.90
N GLY A 162 9.52 -2.67 9.17
CA GLY A 162 8.19 -3.04 9.59
C GLY A 162 7.65 -2.17 10.74
N PHE A 163 6.52 -2.56 11.28
CA PHE A 163 5.79 -1.77 12.29
C PHE A 163 5.35 -2.62 13.47
N ASP A 164 5.25 -1.98 14.64
CA ASP A 164 4.40 -2.43 15.71
C ASP A 164 2.96 -1.98 15.40
N PRO A 165 2.01 -2.91 15.15
CA PRO A 165 0.66 -2.53 14.78
C PRO A 165 -0.08 -1.74 15.87
N GLN A 166 0.28 -1.92 17.15
CA GLN A 166 -0.32 -1.16 18.25
C GLN A 166 0.07 0.32 18.17
N GLN A 167 1.35 0.60 17.91
CA GLN A 167 1.83 1.96 17.72
C GLN A 167 1.21 2.60 16.46
N LEU A 168 1.10 1.84 15.36
CA LEU A 168 0.49 2.33 14.13
C LEU A 168 -1.01 2.62 14.32
N LEU A 169 -1.72 1.83 15.13
CA LEU A 169 -3.11 2.05 15.51
C LEU A 169 -3.27 3.36 16.28
N GLU A 170 -2.36 3.66 17.22
CA GLU A 170 -2.36 4.91 17.98
C GLU A 170 -2.14 6.13 17.08
N LEU A 171 -1.22 6.05 16.12
CA LEU A 171 -0.98 7.09 15.13
C LEU A 171 -2.21 7.29 14.22
N ALA A 172 -2.87 6.20 13.82
CA ALA A 172 -4.10 6.28 13.03
C ALA A 172 -5.24 6.93 13.82
N ALA A 173 -5.38 6.63 15.12
CA ALA A 173 -6.36 7.30 15.99
C ALA A 173 -6.08 8.81 16.10
N GLN A 174 -4.81 9.20 16.23
CA GLN A 174 -4.40 10.62 16.26
C GLN A 174 -4.68 11.33 14.91
N ALA A 175 -4.60 10.62 13.79
CA ALA A 175 -4.95 11.14 12.48
C ALA A 175 -6.47 11.31 12.26
N GLY A 176 -7.31 10.80 13.17
CA GLY A 176 -8.77 10.94 13.14
C GLY A 176 -9.55 9.68 12.80
N PHE A 177 -8.88 8.58 12.48
CA PHE A 177 -9.54 7.31 12.20
C PHE A 177 -10.23 6.72 13.43
N LYS A 178 -11.34 6.02 13.21
CA LYS A 178 -12.20 5.41 14.24
C LYS A 178 -12.41 3.92 13.95
N ALA A 179 -12.99 3.21 14.91
CA ALA A 179 -13.24 1.78 14.83
C ALA A 179 -12.00 0.99 14.38
N LEU A 180 -10.85 1.40 14.88
CA LEU A 180 -9.55 0.85 14.53
C LEU A 180 -9.38 -0.55 15.09
N SER A 181 -8.83 -1.43 14.28
CA SER A 181 -8.40 -2.77 14.65
C SER A 181 -7.21 -3.21 13.81
N TYR A 182 -6.46 -4.17 14.31
CA TYR A 182 -5.46 -4.86 13.50
C TYR A 182 -5.52 -6.36 13.75
N ARG A 183 -5.02 -7.11 12.77
CA ARG A 183 -4.86 -8.57 12.85
C ARG A 183 -3.73 -9.04 11.95
N GLU A 184 -3.18 -10.20 12.24
CA GLU A 184 -2.36 -10.92 11.29
C GLU A 184 -3.25 -11.40 10.13
N ILE A 185 -2.80 -11.22 8.88
CA ILE A 185 -3.59 -11.52 7.69
C ILE A 185 -2.91 -12.46 6.72
N PHE A 186 -1.60 -12.42 6.63
CA PHE A 186 -0.85 -13.15 5.61
C PHE A 186 0.57 -13.47 6.08
N TRP A 187 1.18 -14.50 5.49
CA TRP A 187 2.58 -14.85 5.73
C TRP A 187 3.34 -14.90 4.41
N LEU A 188 4.44 -14.16 4.33
CA LEU A 188 5.34 -14.17 3.18
C LEU A 188 6.48 -15.13 3.43
N LYS A 189 6.63 -16.14 2.57
CA LYS A 189 7.79 -17.03 2.53
C LYS A 189 8.92 -16.35 1.77
N HIS A 190 10.00 -16.08 2.45
CA HIS A 190 11.12 -15.36 1.86
C HIS A 190 12.26 -16.31 1.45
N ARG A 191 13.02 -15.89 0.43
CA ARG A 191 14.16 -16.66 -0.10
C ARG A 191 15.31 -16.87 0.89
N ASN A 192 15.36 -16.12 1.99
CA ASN A 192 16.32 -16.31 3.08
C ASN A 192 15.94 -17.46 4.04
N GLY A 193 14.86 -18.19 3.75
CA GLY A 193 14.35 -19.31 4.55
C GLY A 193 13.50 -18.88 5.75
N ARG A 194 13.18 -17.59 5.90
CA ARG A 194 12.33 -17.06 6.96
C ARG A 194 10.93 -16.74 6.42
N ASP A 195 9.95 -16.84 7.28
CA ASP A 195 8.58 -16.39 7.03
C ASP A 195 8.35 -15.04 7.75
N TYR A 196 7.68 -14.13 7.06
CA TYR A 196 7.37 -12.79 7.57
C TYR A 196 5.87 -12.59 7.63
N PRO A 197 5.31 -12.38 8.84
CA PRO A 197 3.89 -12.08 8.98
C PRO A 197 3.59 -10.68 8.51
N LEU A 198 2.42 -10.53 7.87
CA LEU A 198 1.82 -9.24 7.56
C LEU A 198 0.63 -8.98 8.47
N PHE A 199 0.50 -7.75 8.94
CA PHE A 199 -0.72 -7.30 9.59
C PHE A 199 -1.64 -6.57 8.61
N LEU A 200 -2.91 -6.55 8.93
CA LEU A 200 -3.90 -5.62 8.38
C LEU A 200 -4.32 -4.66 9.49
N LEU A 201 -4.14 -3.36 9.28
CA LEU A 201 -4.74 -2.31 10.08
C LEU A 201 -5.96 -1.78 9.34
N GLN A 202 -7.11 -1.77 10.01
CA GLN A 202 -8.38 -1.30 9.49
C GLN A 202 -8.95 -0.17 10.35
N GLY A 203 -9.74 0.71 9.71
CA GLY A 203 -10.46 1.79 10.38
C GLY A 203 -11.38 2.54 9.43
N HIS A 204 -12.00 3.61 9.94
CA HIS A 204 -12.91 4.48 9.19
C HIS A 204 -12.59 5.96 9.44
N ALA A 205 -12.79 6.81 8.42
CA ALA A 205 -12.68 8.27 8.54
C ALA A 205 -13.94 8.92 9.14
#